data_9d4641b87a7170751b59d4c92c110bdd
#
_entry.id   9d4641b87a7170751b59d4c92c110bdd
#
_cell.length_a   1.000
_cell.length_b   1.000
_cell.length_c   1.000
_cell.angle_alpha   90.00
_cell.angle_beta   90.00
_cell.angle_gamma   90.00
#
_symmetry.space_group_name_H-M   'P 1'
#
loop_
_entity.id
_entity.type
_entity.pdbx_description
1 polymer ?
#
loop_
_entity_poly.entity_id
_entity_poly.type
_entity_poly.pdbx_seq_one_letter_code
_entity_poly.pdbx_strand_id
1 'polypeptide(L)'
;MIQKGSIKARLMIGIAAVIVVAAACSSAPGASTAPGGSGAASGAKYTIGFSNPGGVGNGWREAMLCSAKAQAVKAGNVTKVTIIHRDTDAPGQLSDIRTLIAQGVNAIIINPAGPDALNPAIAEAIAAGITVIAVDASVTAPGAYNLSNDQEQYAYLGASWLFKAMGDKGAVVYMRGIAGHPADTDRDTGFQRALKEHPGITIAATTVTKWDPATATQQINDVISAGTKFDGIWTSGVDSNIVDALKAAGHPYVPIVGADNAGFVTQLLAADGPKGAAVTNPASIGGAGVTLALQILSGQKPAATTVHVTPELWSNTDDAGKAKLTAAADPSLPKTWPLGLTIDGWTTYTKAELIACKGPGDA
;
A
#
# COMPACT_ATOMS: atom_id res chain seq x y z
N MET A 1 -44.35 49.85 -14.36
CA MET A 1 -43.82 50.86 -15.29
C MET A 1 -42.60 50.23 -15.91
N ILE A 2 -42.70 49.62 -17.12
CA ILE A 2 -42.53 50.21 -18.44
C ILE A 2 -41.14 50.92 -18.48
N GLN A 3 -40.12 50.51 -19.27
CA GLN A 3 -40.16 50.43 -20.73
C GLN A 3 -38.94 49.69 -21.31
N LYS A 4 -39.17 48.99 -22.35
CA LYS A 4 -38.37 48.43 -23.40
C LYS A 4 -37.49 49.44 -24.15
N GLY A 5 -36.41 48.96 -24.74
CA GLY A 5 -35.66 49.65 -25.78
C GLY A 5 -34.74 48.73 -26.55
N SER A 6 -35.20 48.22 -27.67
CA SER A 6 -34.43 47.53 -28.71
C SER A 6 -33.94 48.53 -29.75
N ILE A 7 -32.86 48.21 -30.51
CA ILE A 7 -32.62 48.53 -31.95
C ILE A 7 -31.24 48.03 -32.34
N LYS A 8 -31.17 46.94 -33.16
CA LYS A 8 -30.83 46.77 -34.60
C LYS A 8 -29.40 47.13 -35.05
N ALA A 9 -28.65 46.11 -35.35
CA ALA A 9 -28.12 45.68 -36.66
C ALA A 9 -27.37 46.71 -37.53
N ARG A 10 -26.13 46.31 -37.96
CA ARG A 10 -25.71 46.37 -39.37
C ARG A 10 -24.47 45.48 -39.63
N LEU A 11 -24.62 44.68 -40.55
CA LEU A 11 -23.89 43.82 -41.44
C LEU A 11 -22.79 44.58 -42.22
N MET A 12 -21.56 44.02 -42.37
CA MET A 12 -20.78 44.16 -43.61
C MET A 12 -19.91 42.93 -43.82
N ILE A 13 -19.98 42.49 -45.04
CA ILE A 13 -19.45 41.35 -45.71
C ILE A 13 -18.03 41.67 -46.22
N GLY A 14 -17.12 40.72 -46.12
CA GLY A 14 -15.83 40.72 -46.84
C GLY A 14 -15.41 39.30 -47.19
N ILE A 15 -15.53 38.98 -48.47
CA ILE A 15 -15.22 37.73 -49.14
C ILE A 15 -13.75 37.73 -49.62
N ALA A 16 -12.99 36.65 -49.43
CA ALA A 16 -12.01 36.12 -50.37
C ALA A 16 -11.51 34.74 -49.98
N ALA A 17 -11.96 33.76 -50.70
CA ALA A 17 -11.32 32.73 -51.58
C ALA A 17 -10.33 31.78 -50.90
N VAL A 18 -10.75 30.57 -50.60
CA VAL A 18 -10.64 29.26 -51.29
C VAL A 18 -9.25 28.89 -51.82
N ILE A 19 -8.61 27.90 -51.21
CA ILE A 19 -7.94 26.79 -51.93
C ILE A 19 -8.23 25.50 -51.11
N VAL A 20 -8.91 24.56 -51.78
CA VAL A 20 -9.19 23.19 -51.34
C VAL A 20 -8.03 22.32 -51.84
N VAL A 21 -7.44 21.51 -50.92
CA VAL A 21 -6.80 20.25 -51.33
C VAL A 21 -7.39 19.17 -50.47
N ALA A 22 -8.18 18.34 -51.09
CA ALA A 22 -8.73 17.12 -50.53
C ALA A 22 -7.67 16.01 -50.59
N ALA A 23 -7.42 15.34 -49.48
CA ALA A 23 -6.92 13.98 -49.48
C ALA A 23 -7.69 13.21 -48.41
N ALA A 24 -8.55 12.32 -48.87
CA ALA A 24 -9.27 11.34 -48.06
C ALA A 24 -8.31 10.23 -47.66
N CYS A 25 -8.35 9.82 -46.38
CA CYS A 25 -8.10 8.42 -45.99
C CYS A 25 -8.76 8.13 -44.67
N SER A 26 -9.73 7.25 -44.75
CA SER A 26 -10.32 6.25 -43.84
C SER A 26 -10.05 6.33 -42.34
N SER A 27 -11.15 6.41 -41.64
CA SER A 27 -11.35 6.18 -40.19
C SER A 27 -11.08 4.72 -39.80
N ALA A 28 -10.29 4.52 -38.75
CA ALA A 28 -10.36 3.33 -37.87
C ALA A 28 -10.36 3.80 -36.42
N PRO A 29 -11.08 3.12 -35.51
CA PRO A 29 -11.36 3.64 -34.17
C PRO A 29 -10.21 3.45 -33.20
N GLY A 30 -10.07 4.41 -32.33
CA GLY A 30 -9.03 4.71 -31.38
C GLY A 30 -8.52 3.59 -30.50
N ALA A 31 -7.21 3.45 -30.55
CA ALA A 31 -6.43 2.94 -29.44
C ALA A 31 -6.07 4.14 -28.55
N SER A 32 -6.44 4.06 -27.29
CA SER A 32 -6.03 5.01 -26.25
C SER A 32 -4.51 4.91 -26.09
N THR A 33 -3.79 5.86 -26.62
CA THR A 33 -2.35 5.98 -26.40
C THR A 33 -2.10 6.42 -24.96
N ALA A 34 -1.45 5.56 -24.20
CA ALA A 34 -0.80 5.95 -22.94
C ALA A 34 0.14 7.14 -23.21
N PRO A 35 0.32 8.08 -22.26
CA PRO A 35 1.25 9.20 -22.43
C PRO A 35 2.65 8.64 -22.65
N GLY A 36 3.19 8.85 -23.84
CA GLY A 36 4.56 8.51 -24.18
C GLY A 36 5.52 9.18 -23.22
N GLY A 37 6.44 8.40 -22.65
CA GLY A 37 7.47 8.86 -21.74
C GLY A 37 8.27 10.01 -22.35
N SER A 38 8.05 11.21 -21.87
CA SER A 38 8.93 12.35 -22.11
C SER A 38 10.23 12.12 -21.37
N GLY A 39 11.33 12.07 -22.08
CA GLY A 39 12.65 11.78 -21.55
C GLY A 39 12.99 12.62 -20.33
N ALA A 40 13.40 11.95 -19.26
CA ALA A 40 14.06 12.58 -18.13
C ALA A 40 15.22 13.45 -18.64
N ALA A 41 15.38 14.64 -18.07
CA ALA A 41 16.55 15.48 -18.34
C ALA A 41 17.81 14.63 -18.14
N SER A 42 18.50 14.30 -19.24
CA SER A 42 19.63 13.37 -19.24
C SER A 42 20.74 13.97 -18.41
N GLY A 43 20.99 13.45 -17.20
CA GLY A 43 22.14 13.79 -16.38
C GLY A 43 21.89 14.13 -14.93
N ALA A 44 20.67 14.49 -14.51
CA ALA A 44 20.41 14.78 -13.10
C ALA A 44 20.55 13.53 -12.23
N LYS A 45 21.31 13.65 -11.14
CA LYS A 45 21.56 12.59 -10.16
C LYS A 45 20.87 12.95 -8.85
N TYR A 46 20.26 11.97 -8.19
CA TYR A 46 19.47 12.18 -6.96
C TYR A 46 19.94 11.29 -5.82
N THR A 47 19.72 11.79 -4.61
CA THR A 47 19.85 11.03 -3.36
C THR A 47 18.49 10.95 -2.70
N ILE A 48 18.12 9.79 -2.16
CA ILE A 48 16.83 9.54 -1.53
C ILE A 48 17.06 9.10 -0.08
N GLY A 49 16.33 9.71 0.85
CA GLY A 49 16.20 9.25 2.22
C GLY A 49 14.96 8.36 2.37
N PHE A 50 15.03 7.32 3.19
CA PHE A 50 13.88 6.51 3.55
C PHE A 50 13.81 6.37 5.07
N SER A 51 12.73 6.80 5.69
CA SER A 51 12.46 6.62 7.12
C SER A 51 11.34 5.62 7.35
N ASN A 52 11.64 4.53 8.05
CA ASN A 52 10.72 3.45 8.36
C ASN A 52 10.82 3.07 9.85
N PRO A 53 9.90 3.54 10.70
CA PRO A 53 9.92 3.25 12.12
C PRO A 53 9.32 1.89 12.43
N GLY A 54 9.80 1.23 13.48
CA GLY A 54 9.25 0.00 14.03
C GLY A 54 9.38 -1.22 13.13
N GLY A 55 9.10 -2.38 13.69
CA GLY A 55 9.03 -3.64 12.95
C GLY A 55 10.34 -4.07 12.32
N VAL A 56 11.49 -3.83 12.95
CA VAL A 56 12.77 -4.43 12.55
C VAL A 56 12.62 -5.95 12.56
N GLY A 57 12.93 -6.60 11.42
CA GLY A 57 12.69 -8.03 11.21
C GLY A 57 11.26 -8.38 10.76
N ASN A 58 10.37 -7.41 10.59
CA ASN A 58 9.08 -7.62 9.94
C ASN A 58 9.27 -7.78 8.43
N GLY A 59 8.93 -8.94 7.88
CA GLY A 59 9.20 -9.28 6.49
C GLY A 59 8.56 -8.33 5.47
N TRP A 60 7.38 -7.78 5.76
CA TRP A 60 6.75 -6.79 4.89
C TRP A 60 7.57 -5.49 4.82
N ARG A 61 8.04 -5.00 5.98
CA ARG A 61 8.86 -3.77 6.05
C ARG A 61 10.22 -3.97 5.39
N GLU A 62 10.85 -5.13 5.59
CA GLU A 62 12.11 -5.46 4.93
C GLU A 62 11.93 -5.52 3.40
N ALA A 63 10.87 -6.18 2.91
CA ALA A 63 10.55 -6.21 1.48
C ALA A 63 10.29 -4.81 0.92
N MET A 64 9.64 -3.93 1.67
CA MET A 64 9.40 -2.53 1.26
C MET A 64 10.71 -1.76 1.08
N LEU A 65 11.65 -1.91 1.99
CA LEU A 65 12.97 -1.25 1.88
C LEU A 65 13.79 -1.84 0.72
N CYS A 66 13.75 -3.16 0.54
CA CYS A 66 14.41 -3.82 -0.59
C CYS A 66 13.81 -3.36 -1.93
N SER A 67 12.49 -3.18 -2.00
CA SER A 67 11.83 -2.66 -3.21
C SER A 67 12.26 -1.23 -3.55
N ALA A 68 12.43 -0.38 -2.54
CA ALA A 68 12.95 0.98 -2.74
C ALA A 68 14.39 0.97 -3.26
N LYS A 69 15.26 0.12 -2.70
CA LYS A 69 16.63 -0.06 -3.16
C LYS A 69 16.68 -0.56 -4.62
N ALA A 70 15.94 -1.62 -4.93
CA ALA A 70 15.90 -2.22 -6.26
C ALA A 70 15.40 -1.20 -7.31
N GLN A 71 14.33 -0.46 -6.99
CA GLN A 71 13.79 0.56 -7.89
C GLN A 71 14.79 1.71 -8.11
N ALA A 72 15.51 2.12 -7.07
CA ALA A 72 16.53 3.15 -7.18
C ALA A 72 17.70 2.72 -8.09
N VAL A 73 18.14 1.46 -8.01
CA VAL A 73 19.13 0.89 -8.95
C VAL A 73 18.58 0.89 -10.38
N LYS A 74 17.35 0.41 -10.54
CA LYS A 74 16.71 0.30 -11.87
C LYS A 74 16.51 1.63 -12.57
N ALA A 75 16.25 2.69 -11.82
CA ALA A 75 16.09 4.04 -12.34
C ALA A 75 17.39 4.62 -12.91
N GLY A 76 18.56 4.18 -12.46
CA GLY A 76 19.87 4.55 -12.99
C GLY A 76 20.34 5.98 -12.67
N ASN A 77 19.47 6.83 -12.15
CA ASN A 77 19.76 8.22 -11.81
C ASN A 77 19.72 8.51 -10.28
N VAL A 78 19.54 7.49 -9.45
CA VAL A 78 19.72 7.57 -8.01
C VAL A 78 21.13 7.11 -7.65
N THR A 79 21.88 7.94 -6.93
CA THR A 79 23.27 7.63 -6.55
C THR A 79 23.36 7.01 -5.17
N LYS A 80 22.35 7.26 -4.31
CA LYS A 80 22.32 6.74 -2.95
C LYS A 80 20.88 6.67 -2.42
N VAL A 81 20.58 5.60 -1.70
CA VAL A 81 19.37 5.49 -0.83
C VAL A 81 19.86 5.37 0.61
N THR A 82 19.59 6.39 1.41
CA THR A 82 19.89 6.36 2.86
C THR A 82 18.68 5.89 3.62
N ILE A 83 18.75 4.71 4.22
CA ILE A 83 17.66 4.12 4.99
C ILE A 83 17.90 4.34 6.48
N ILE A 84 16.89 4.88 7.20
CA ILE A 84 16.82 4.87 8.65
C ILE A 84 15.65 3.97 9.02
N HIS A 85 15.98 2.76 9.48
CA HIS A 85 15.02 1.74 9.90
C HIS A 85 15.40 1.26 11.29
N ARG A 86 14.54 1.58 12.27
CA ARG A 86 14.76 1.22 13.68
C ARG A 86 13.43 1.20 14.43
N ASP A 87 13.38 0.45 15.51
CA ASP A 87 12.22 0.46 16.40
C ASP A 87 12.15 1.81 17.12
N THR A 88 11.16 2.61 16.72
CA THR A 88 10.90 3.94 17.27
C THR A 88 9.44 4.33 17.05
N ASP A 89 9.05 5.42 17.71
CA ASP A 89 7.74 6.06 17.63
C ASP A 89 7.78 7.34 16.76
N ALA A 90 6.70 8.11 16.76
CA ALA A 90 6.64 9.35 16.01
C ALA A 90 7.68 10.42 16.43
N PRO A 91 7.95 10.67 17.72
CA PRO A 91 9.07 11.51 18.15
C PRO A 91 10.42 11.08 17.60
N GLY A 92 10.72 9.78 17.64
CA GLY A 92 11.96 9.25 17.06
C GLY A 92 12.00 9.40 15.56
N GLN A 93 10.89 9.19 14.85
CA GLN A 93 10.82 9.39 13.40
C GLN A 93 10.96 10.86 12.99
N LEU A 94 10.47 11.82 13.78
CA LEU A 94 10.77 13.25 13.59
C LEU A 94 12.27 13.50 13.54
N SER A 95 13.04 12.91 14.48
CA SER A 95 14.51 13.02 14.50
C SER A 95 15.14 12.38 13.27
N ASP A 96 14.61 11.23 12.81
CA ASP A 96 15.11 10.54 11.62
C ASP A 96 14.91 11.39 10.36
N ILE A 97 13.74 12.01 10.19
CA ILE A 97 13.45 12.92 9.08
C ILE A 97 14.41 14.11 9.09
N ARG A 98 14.64 14.73 10.25
CA ARG A 98 15.59 15.85 10.38
C ARG A 98 17.02 15.43 10.06
N THR A 99 17.41 14.20 10.41
CA THR A 99 18.70 13.64 10.02
C THR A 99 18.83 13.53 8.50
N LEU A 100 17.79 13.10 7.80
CA LEU A 100 17.78 13.04 6.34
C LEU A 100 17.79 14.45 5.70
N ILE A 101 17.09 15.42 6.30
CA ILE A 101 17.14 16.83 5.88
C ILE A 101 18.59 17.36 5.98
N ALA A 102 19.25 17.12 7.12
CA ALA A 102 20.63 17.56 7.33
C ALA A 102 21.64 16.91 6.37
N GLN A 103 21.33 15.72 5.84
CA GLN A 103 22.12 15.06 4.79
C GLN A 103 21.90 15.62 3.39
N GLY A 104 20.95 16.53 3.20
CA GLY A 104 20.69 17.20 1.93
C GLY A 104 20.16 16.25 0.84
N VAL A 105 19.33 15.26 1.21
CA VAL A 105 18.70 14.38 0.24
C VAL A 105 17.71 15.13 -0.65
N ASN A 106 17.48 14.68 -1.88
CA ASN A 106 16.56 15.33 -2.80
C ASN A 106 15.09 14.96 -2.54
N ALA A 107 14.85 13.74 -2.04
CA ALA A 107 13.53 13.30 -1.61
C ALA A 107 13.62 12.47 -0.32
N ILE A 108 12.56 12.53 0.49
CA ILE A 108 12.37 11.67 1.66
C ILE A 108 11.11 10.85 1.46
N ILE A 109 11.25 9.53 1.53
CA ILE A 109 10.15 8.59 1.56
C ILE A 109 9.94 8.18 3.02
N ILE A 110 8.71 8.17 3.49
CA ILE A 110 8.36 7.80 4.86
C ILE A 110 7.24 6.76 4.88
N ASN A 111 7.39 5.72 5.69
CA ASN A 111 6.25 4.97 6.20
C ASN A 111 5.89 5.61 7.55
N PRO A 112 4.77 6.35 7.67
CA PRO A 112 4.58 7.26 8.80
C PRO A 112 4.15 6.53 10.07
N ALA A 113 4.78 6.88 11.21
CA ALA A 113 4.38 6.40 12.54
C ALA A 113 3.07 7.03 13.05
N GLY A 114 2.63 8.11 12.43
CA GLY A 114 1.36 8.79 12.76
C GLY A 114 0.96 9.75 11.66
N PRO A 115 -0.34 10.07 11.53
CA PRO A 115 -0.83 10.89 10.42
C PRO A 115 -0.40 12.35 10.53
N ASP A 116 -0.40 12.91 11.73
CA ASP A 116 -0.19 14.35 12.00
C ASP A 116 1.13 14.64 12.71
N ALA A 117 1.61 13.68 13.51
CA ALA A 117 2.74 13.87 14.40
C ALA A 117 4.04 14.24 13.67
N LEU A 118 4.15 13.90 12.37
CA LEU A 118 5.33 14.17 11.55
C LEU A 118 5.27 15.51 10.81
N ASN A 119 4.12 16.19 10.82
CA ASN A 119 3.90 17.42 10.06
C ASN A 119 4.97 18.50 10.26
N PRO A 120 5.51 18.74 11.49
CA PRO A 120 6.57 19.72 11.66
C PRO A 120 7.84 19.40 10.86
N ALA A 121 8.35 18.16 10.93
CA ALA A 121 9.56 17.79 10.20
C ALA A 121 9.31 17.68 8.68
N ILE A 122 8.11 17.30 8.26
CA ILE A 122 7.71 17.31 6.85
C ILE A 122 7.70 18.75 6.31
N ALA A 123 7.15 19.71 7.06
CA ALA A 123 7.18 21.11 6.68
C ALA A 123 8.62 21.66 6.59
N GLU A 124 9.52 21.28 7.54
CA GLU A 124 10.95 21.61 7.48
C GLU A 124 11.60 21.05 6.20
N ALA A 125 11.31 19.80 5.83
CA ALA A 125 11.85 19.18 4.61
C ALA A 125 11.36 19.92 3.34
N ILE A 126 10.07 20.22 3.25
CA ILE A 126 9.48 20.94 2.12
C ILE A 126 10.05 22.35 2.00
N ALA A 127 10.24 23.07 3.12
CA ALA A 127 10.86 24.39 3.15
C ALA A 127 12.33 24.36 2.69
N ALA A 128 13.01 23.23 2.90
CA ALA A 128 14.37 22.98 2.38
C ALA A 128 14.39 22.54 0.90
N GLY A 129 13.25 22.50 0.22
CA GLY A 129 13.13 22.08 -1.19
C GLY A 129 13.18 20.57 -1.39
N ILE A 130 13.01 19.78 -0.35
CA ILE A 130 13.02 18.31 -0.40
C ILE A 130 11.60 17.80 -0.69
N THR A 131 11.48 16.90 -1.68
CA THR A 131 10.21 16.23 -1.97
C THR A 131 9.91 15.18 -0.89
N VAL A 132 8.71 15.24 -0.29
CA VAL A 132 8.30 14.27 0.74
C VAL A 132 7.15 13.41 0.24
N ILE A 133 7.32 12.08 0.38
CA ILE A 133 6.34 11.07 -0.02
C ILE A 133 6.07 10.13 1.15
N ALA A 134 4.83 10.07 1.60
CA ALA A 134 4.37 9.04 2.51
C ALA A 134 3.93 7.81 1.70
N VAL A 135 4.37 6.63 2.12
CA VAL A 135 4.01 5.35 1.49
C VAL A 135 3.29 4.43 2.48
N ASP A 136 2.42 3.55 1.96
CA ASP A 136 1.60 2.59 2.71
C ASP A 136 0.47 3.23 3.53
N ALA A 137 0.77 4.30 4.24
CA ALA A 137 -0.18 5.08 5.01
C ALA A 137 0.00 6.58 4.74
N SER A 138 -1.03 7.37 5.00
CA SER A 138 -1.05 8.79 4.65
C SER A 138 -0.66 9.69 5.82
N VAL A 139 -0.13 10.87 5.46
CA VAL A 139 0.08 12.00 6.37
C VAL A 139 -0.81 13.17 5.97
N THR A 140 -1.07 14.08 6.93
CA THR A 140 -1.90 15.26 6.70
C THR A 140 -1.09 16.50 6.34
N ALA A 141 0.25 16.42 6.32
CA ALA A 141 1.13 17.56 6.05
C ALA A 141 0.85 18.17 4.67
N PRO A 142 0.55 19.48 4.58
CA PRO A 142 0.41 20.16 3.30
C PRO A 142 1.70 20.10 2.48
N GLY A 143 1.57 19.75 1.19
CA GLY A 143 2.71 19.66 0.27
C GLY A 143 3.43 18.32 0.25
N ALA A 144 3.11 17.39 1.16
CA ALA A 144 3.52 16.00 1.05
C ALA A 144 2.65 15.25 0.03
N TYR A 145 3.22 14.24 -0.60
CA TYR A 145 2.50 13.30 -1.45
C TYR A 145 2.23 12.03 -0.68
N ASN A 146 1.04 11.46 -0.85
CA ASN A 146 0.64 10.19 -0.26
C ASN A 146 0.48 9.15 -1.37
N LEU A 147 1.24 8.06 -1.28
CA LEU A 147 1.09 6.88 -2.13
C LEU A 147 0.83 5.69 -1.20
N SER A 148 -0.43 5.44 -0.90
CA SER A 148 -0.82 4.45 0.10
C SER A 148 -1.49 3.24 -0.51
N ASN A 149 -1.36 2.09 0.15
CA ASN A 149 -2.33 1.01 -0.02
C ASN A 149 -3.67 1.51 0.54
N ASP A 150 -4.79 1.21 -0.13
CA ASP A 150 -6.11 1.58 0.38
C ASP A 150 -6.46 0.70 1.59
N GLN A 151 -6.01 1.14 2.77
CA GLN A 151 -6.10 0.38 3.99
C GLN A 151 -7.53 0.22 4.50
N GLU A 152 -8.40 1.20 4.25
CA GLU A 152 -9.82 1.09 4.59
C GLU A 152 -10.48 0.02 3.72
N GLN A 153 -10.26 0.06 2.41
CA GLN A 153 -10.80 -0.94 1.49
C GLN A 153 -10.21 -2.33 1.74
N TYR A 154 -8.92 -2.42 2.11
CA TYR A 154 -8.27 -3.65 2.53
C TYR A 154 -9.07 -4.34 3.65
N ALA A 155 -9.35 -3.63 4.72
CA ALA A 155 -10.05 -4.20 5.85
C ALA A 155 -11.52 -4.49 5.56
N TYR A 156 -12.18 -3.60 4.82
CA TYR A 156 -13.57 -3.80 4.40
C TYR A 156 -13.74 -5.07 3.57
N LEU A 157 -12.89 -5.29 2.56
CA LEU A 157 -12.93 -6.50 1.73
C LEU A 157 -12.73 -7.76 2.57
N GLY A 158 -11.70 -7.76 3.42
CA GLY A 158 -11.39 -8.91 4.26
C GLY A 158 -12.50 -9.21 5.27
N ALA A 159 -12.99 -8.20 5.98
CA ALA A 159 -14.05 -8.38 6.96
C ALA A 159 -15.37 -8.82 6.32
N SER A 160 -15.77 -8.20 5.21
CA SER A 160 -16.99 -8.58 4.49
C SER A 160 -16.94 -10.02 3.98
N TRP A 161 -15.79 -10.46 3.47
CA TRP A 161 -15.61 -11.86 3.07
C TRP A 161 -15.70 -12.78 4.29
N LEU A 162 -15.02 -12.46 5.39
CA LEU A 162 -15.00 -13.27 6.61
C LEU A 162 -16.41 -13.46 7.18
N PHE A 163 -17.16 -12.38 7.30
CA PHE A 163 -18.50 -12.40 7.86
C PHE A 163 -19.46 -13.24 7.01
N LYS A 164 -19.36 -13.14 5.68
CA LYS A 164 -20.10 -14.04 4.77
C LYS A 164 -19.66 -15.50 4.90
N ALA A 165 -18.36 -15.75 5.04
CA ALA A 165 -17.84 -17.10 5.22
C ALA A 165 -18.30 -17.74 6.55
N MET A 166 -18.62 -16.91 7.57
CA MET A 166 -19.24 -17.30 8.84
C MET A 166 -20.78 -17.45 8.75
N GLY A 167 -21.39 -17.12 7.61
CA GLY A 167 -22.86 -17.14 7.42
C GLY A 167 -23.56 -15.96 8.06
N ASP A 168 -22.92 -14.81 8.11
CA ASP A 168 -23.41 -13.51 8.62
C ASP A 168 -23.80 -13.53 10.11
N LYS A 169 -23.23 -14.46 10.88
CA LYS A 169 -23.47 -14.60 12.34
C LYS A 169 -22.27 -15.23 13.04
N GLY A 170 -22.17 -14.98 14.35
CA GLY A 170 -21.12 -15.56 15.20
C GLY A 170 -20.19 -14.50 15.75
N ALA A 171 -19.09 -14.96 16.34
CA ALA A 171 -18.14 -14.12 17.06
C ALA A 171 -16.76 -14.16 16.41
N VAL A 172 -16.13 -13.00 16.19
CA VAL A 172 -14.82 -12.88 15.55
C VAL A 172 -13.75 -12.46 16.55
N VAL A 173 -12.56 -13.06 16.44
CA VAL A 173 -11.34 -12.52 17.05
C VAL A 173 -10.79 -11.45 16.10
N TYR A 174 -10.72 -10.21 16.58
CA TYR A 174 -10.26 -9.05 15.83
C TYR A 174 -8.83 -8.70 16.28
N MET A 175 -7.84 -9.06 15.44
CA MET A 175 -6.41 -8.91 15.75
C MET A 175 -5.84 -7.72 15.00
N ARG A 176 -5.69 -6.60 15.69
CA ARG A 176 -5.23 -5.31 15.16
C ARG A 176 -3.71 -5.24 15.06
N GLY A 177 -3.21 -4.23 14.33
CA GLY A 177 -1.79 -3.91 14.20
C GLY A 177 -1.24 -3.07 15.33
N ILE A 178 -0.58 -1.95 14.98
CA ILE A 178 -0.03 -0.97 15.95
C ILE A 178 -1.08 0.10 16.21
N ALA A 179 -1.52 0.23 17.46
CA ALA A 179 -2.50 1.23 17.84
C ALA A 179 -2.01 2.66 17.54
N GLY A 180 -2.85 3.46 16.87
CA GLY A 180 -2.52 4.83 16.45
C GLY A 180 -1.69 4.94 15.17
N HIS A 181 -1.21 3.84 14.61
CA HIS A 181 -0.61 3.83 13.27
C HIS A 181 -1.69 4.10 12.21
N PRO A 182 -1.44 4.98 11.21
CA PRO A 182 -2.48 5.34 10.22
C PRO A 182 -3.09 4.14 9.53
N ALA A 183 -2.28 3.18 9.07
CA ALA A 183 -2.79 1.97 8.42
C ALA A 183 -3.69 1.12 9.35
N ASP A 184 -3.41 1.06 10.67
CA ASP A 184 -4.26 0.36 11.62
C ASP A 184 -5.58 1.10 11.84
N THR A 185 -5.54 2.43 11.90
CA THR A 185 -6.73 3.28 12.05
C THR A 185 -7.66 3.17 10.84
N ASP A 186 -7.09 3.24 9.63
CA ASP A 186 -7.86 3.10 8.39
C ASP A 186 -8.45 1.69 8.26
N ARG A 187 -7.68 0.65 8.63
CA ARG A 187 -8.19 -0.74 8.68
C ARG A 187 -9.32 -0.89 9.69
N ASP A 188 -9.22 -0.26 10.87
CA ASP A 188 -10.32 -0.27 11.82
C ASP A 188 -11.58 0.37 11.24
N THR A 189 -11.46 1.50 10.55
CA THR A 189 -12.58 2.15 9.85
C THR A 189 -13.25 1.19 8.85
N GLY A 190 -12.47 0.51 8.01
CA GLY A 190 -12.98 -0.47 7.05
C GLY A 190 -13.64 -1.68 7.71
N PHE A 191 -13.03 -2.23 8.77
CA PHE A 191 -13.58 -3.33 9.54
C PHE A 191 -14.91 -2.96 10.20
N GLN A 192 -14.98 -1.79 10.87
CA GLN A 192 -16.19 -1.32 11.53
C GLN A 192 -17.32 -1.01 10.52
N ARG A 193 -16.98 -0.55 9.31
CA ARG A 193 -17.94 -0.40 8.21
C ARG A 193 -18.56 -1.74 7.86
N ALA A 194 -17.76 -2.76 7.63
CA ALA A 194 -18.26 -4.11 7.34
C ALA A 194 -19.09 -4.68 8.49
N LEU A 195 -18.64 -4.47 9.74
CA LEU A 195 -19.36 -4.95 10.93
C LEU A 195 -20.78 -4.37 11.02
N LYS A 196 -20.97 -3.10 10.68
CA LYS A 196 -22.30 -2.47 10.65
C LYS A 196 -23.23 -3.09 9.61
N GLU A 197 -22.68 -3.58 8.52
CA GLU A 197 -23.46 -4.24 7.44
C GLU A 197 -23.84 -5.69 7.78
N HIS A 198 -23.19 -6.28 8.81
CA HIS A 198 -23.38 -7.66 9.24
C HIS A 198 -23.79 -7.73 10.73
N PRO A 199 -25.02 -7.31 11.10
CA PRO A 199 -25.45 -7.15 12.51
C PRO A 199 -25.49 -8.46 13.32
N GLY A 200 -25.42 -9.63 12.68
CA GLY A 200 -25.31 -10.93 13.34
C GLY A 200 -23.88 -11.28 13.81
N ILE A 201 -22.90 -10.48 13.44
CA ILE A 201 -21.50 -10.66 13.85
C ILE A 201 -21.21 -9.86 15.13
N THR A 202 -20.50 -10.49 16.05
CA THR A 202 -20.01 -9.86 17.29
C THR A 202 -18.49 -10.02 17.40
N ILE A 203 -17.85 -9.20 18.22
CA ILE A 203 -16.41 -9.32 18.49
C ILE A 203 -16.23 -10.13 19.78
N ALA A 204 -15.61 -11.31 19.70
CA ALA A 204 -15.30 -12.17 20.84
C ALA A 204 -14.09 -11.64 21.63
N ALA A 205 -13.09 -11.14 20.93
CA ALA A 205 -11.90 -10.54 21.52
C ALA A 205 -11.27 -9.55 20.54
N THR A 206 -10.71 -8.46 21.07
CA THR A 206 -9.85 -7.54 20.33
C THR A 206 -8.45 -7.60 20.91
N THR A 207 -7.43 -7.78 20.04
CA THR A 207 -6.03 -7.80 20.44
C THR A 207 -5.21 -6.82 19.60
N VAL A 208 -4.04 -6.42 20.08
CA VAL A 208 -3.12 -5.50 19.40
C VAL A 208 -1.79 -6.22 19.20
N THR A 209 -1.63 -6.81 18.03
CA THR A 209 -0.47 -7.67 17.69
C THR A 209 0.82 -6.90 17.45
N LYS A 210 0.73 -5.59 17.23
CA LYS A 210 1.84 -4.72 16.80
C LYS A 210 2.49 -5.17 15.49
N TRP A 211 1.82 -6.03 14.72
CA TRP A 211 2.37 -6.75 13.56
C TRP A 211 3.65 -7.53 13.91
N ASP A 212 3.78 -7.94 15.16
CA ASP A 212 4.87 -8.76 15.68
C ASP A 212 4.42 -10.23 15.80
N PRO A 213 5.13 -11.17 15.15
CA PRO A 213 4.76 -12.58 15.14
C PRO A 213 4.69 -13.23 16.52
N ALA A 214 5.61 -12.88 17.43
CA ALA A 214 5.65 -13.47 18.77
C ALA A 214 4.47 -12.97 19.62
N THR A 215 4.21 -11.67 19.57
CA THR A 215 3.05 -11.05 20.25
C THR A 215 1.75 -11.64 19.73
N ALA A 216 1.59 -11.78 18.42
CA ALA A 216 0.39 -12.34 17.82
C ALA A 216 0.16 -13.80 18.24
N THR A 217 1.22 -14.62 18.22
CA THR A 217 1.17 -16.02 18.69
C THR A 217 0.75 -16.10 20.15
N GLN A 218 1.32 -15.27 21.02
CA GLN A 218 0.95 -15.24 22.43
C GLN A 218 -0.53 -14.86 22.59
N GLN A 219 -0.98 -13.79 21.94
CA GLN A 219 -2.34 -13.29 22.08
C GLN A 219 -3.41 -14.29 21.63
N ILE A 220 -3.20 -14.99 20.51
CA ILE A 220 -4.17 -16.01 20.09
C ILE A 220 -4.16 -17.21 21.04
N ASN A 221 -3.01 -17.61 21.58
CA ASN A 221 -2.93 -18.63 22.61
C ASN A 221 -3.64 -18.21 23.91
N ASP A 222 -3.56 -16.94 24.31
CA ASP A 222 -4.28 -16.39 25.46
C ASP A 222 -5.79 -16.46 25.24
N VAL A 223 -6.28 -16.11 24.05
CA VAL A 223 -7.70 -16.21 23.67
C VAL A 223 -8.19 -17.66 23.73
N ILE A 224 -7.40 -18.61 23.22
CA ILE A 224 -7.72 -20.05 23.25
C ILE A 224 -7.74 -20.56 24.70
N SER A 225 -6.70 -20.24 25.48
CA SER A 225 -6.53 -20.71 26.86
C SER A 225 -7.60 -20.15 27.81
N ALA A 226 -8.11 -18.95 27.52
CA ALA A 226 -9.26 -18.38 28.25
C ALA A 226 -10.59 -19.08 27.92
N GLY A 227 -10.61 -20.02 26.99
CA GLY A 227 -11.83 -20.71 26.57
C GLY A 227 -12.80 -19.82 25.78
N THR A 228 -12.33 -18.69 25.25
CA THR A 228 -13.13 -17.77 24.45
C THR A 228 -13.63 -18.50 23.19
N LYS A 229 -14.94 -18.45 22.97
CA LYS A 229 -15.55 -19.03 21.78
C LYS A 229 -15.52 -18.03 20.62
N PHE A 230 -15.08 -18.46 19.47
CA PHE A 230 -15.06 -17.66 18.26
C PHE A 230 -15.29 -18.52 17.01
N ASP A 231 -15.85 -17.91 15.98
CA ASP A 231 -16.26 -18.55 14.73
C ASP A 231 -15.45 -18.05 13.54
N GLY A 232 -14.61 -17.04 13.72
CA GLY A 232 -13.73 -16.49 12.68
C GLY A 232 -12.61 -15.63 13.26
N ILE A 233 -11.57 -15.39 12.44
CA ILE A 233 -10.42 -14.56 12.82
C ILE A 233 -10.16 -13.54 11.71
N TRP A 234 -10.10 -12.26 12.08
CA TRP A 234 -9.57 -11.20 11.23
C TRP A 234 -8.18 -10.82 11.72
N THR A 235 -7.20 -10.87 10.85
CA THR A 235 -5.82 -10.45 11.11
C THR A 235 -5.21 -9.79 9.90
N SER A 236 -3.98 -9.26 9.98
CA SER A 236 -3.37 -8.50 8.90
C SER A 236 -1.84 -8.46 9.02
N GLY A 237 -1.17 -9.46 8.45
CA GLY A 237 0.29 -9.49 8.31
C GLY A 237 1.04 -10.40 9.30
N VAL A 238 0.32 -11.03 10.26
CA VAL A 238 0.87 -12.06 11.16
C VAL A 238 0.12 -13.39 11.05
N ASP A 239 -0.53 -13.58 9.95
CA ASP A 239 -1.57 -14.57 9.67
C ASP A 239 -1.05 -16.00 9.75
N SER A 240 0.11 -16.27 9.17
CA SER A 240 0.72 -17.59 9.20
C SER A 240 1.05 -18.05 10.63
N ASN A 241 1.44 -17.14 11.50
CA ASN A 241 1.71 -17.42 12.91
C ASN A 241 0.43 -17.79 13.68
N ILE A 242 -0.69 -17.17 13.32
CA ILE A 242 -2.00 -17.48 13.91
C ILE A 242 -2.44 -18.90 13.50
N VAL A 243 -2.31 -19.24 12.22
CA VAL A 243 -2.64 -20.60 11.72
C VAL A 243 -1.74 -21.65 12.39
N ASP A 244 -0.43 -21.39 12.51
CA ASP A 244 0.50 -22.28 13.19
C ASP A 244 0.16 -22.44 14.67
N ALA A 245 -0.26 -21.37 15.36
CA ALA A 245 -0.67 -21.39 16.76
C ALA A 245 -1.96 -22.21 16.98
N LEU A 246 -2.98 -22.03 16.12
CA LEU A 246 -4.20 -22.85 16.14
C LEU A 246 -3.87 -24.34 16.00
N LYS A 247 -3.02 -24.67 15.02
CA LYS A 247 -2.58 -26.07 14.79
C LYS A 247 -1.84 -26.64 16.00
N ALA A 248 -0.92 -25.87 16.57
CA ALA A 248 -0.15 -26.28 17.75
C ALA A 248 -1.02 -26.49 19.00
N ALA A 249 -2.06 -25.67 19.17
CA ALA A 249 -3.03 -25.79 20.26
C ALA A 249 -4.06 -26.91 20.03
N GLY A 250 -4.07 -27.57 18.88
CA GLY A 250 -5.12 -28.54 18.51
C GLY A 250 -6.51 -27.90 18.37
N HIS A 251 -6.56 -26.58 18.17
CA HIS A 251 -7.82 -25.86 17.98
C HIS A 251 -8.32 -26.06 16.54
N PRO A 252 -9.60 -26.39 16.33
CA PRO A 252 -10.16 -26.51 14.99
C PRO A 252 -9.99 -25.18 14.22
N TYR A 253 -9.67 -25.29 12.92
CA TYR A 253 -9.64 -24.10 12.08
C TYR A 253 -11.04 -23.50 11.94
N VAL A 254 -11.09 -22.19 12.05
CA VAL A 254 -12.24 -21.35 11.70
C VAL A 254 -11.90 -20.53 10.44
N PRO A 255 -12.87 -19.95 9.73
CA PRO A 255 -12.58 -19.01 8.67
C PRO A 255 -11.61 -17.91 9.13
N ILE A 256 -10.57 -17.64 8.32
CA ILE A 256 -9.56 -16.65 8.64
C ILE A 256 -9.27 -15.75 7.44
N VAL A 257 -9.12 -14.47 7.68
CA VAL A 257 -8.64 -13.51 6.68
C VAL A 257 -7.36 -12.86 7.16
N GLY A 258 -6.44 -12.63 6.24
CA GLY A 258 -5.15 -12.04 6.50
C GLY A 258 -4.55 -11.33 5.29
N ALA A 259 -3.25 -10.99 5.37
CA ALA A 259 -2.48 -10.42 4.28
C ALA A 259 -1.96 -11.49 3.31
N ASP A 260 -1.52 -11.05 2.15
CA ASP A 260 -0.95 -11.87 1.07
C ASP A 260 0.50 -12.29 1.33
N ASN A 261 0.85 -12.72 2.55
CA ASN A 261 2.19 -13.20 2.83
C ASN A 261 2.40 -14.67 2.41
N ALA A 262 3.64 -15.02 2.04
CA ALA A 262 3.99 -16.31 1.45
C ALA A 262 3.63 -17.50 2.36
N GLY A 263 3.81 -17.38 3.67
CA GLY A 263 3.48 -18.43 4.63
C GLY A 263 1.97 -18.67 4.70
N PHE A 264 1.19 -17.61 4.80
CA PHE A 264 -0.27 -17.72 4.91
C PHE A 264 -0.91 -18.26 3.61
N VAL A 265 -0.46 -17.76 2.45
CA VAL A 265 -0.94 -18.28 1.16
C VAL A 265 -0.60 -19.76 0.99
N THR A 266 0.60 -20.20 1.42
CA THR A 266 0.96 -21.62 1.44
C THR A 266 0.00 -22.44 2.33
N GLN A 267 -0.37 -21.91 3.50
CA GLN A 267 -1.30 -22.58 4.41
C GLN A 267 -2.74 -22.61 3.84
N LEU A 268 -3.18 -21.54 3.15
CA LEU A 268 -4.48 -21.51 2.47
C LEU A 268 -4.58 -22.52 1.32
N LEU A 269 -3.46 -22.85 0.67
CA LEU A 269 -3.41 -23.82 -0.45
C LEU A 269 -3.19 -25.26 0.02
N ALA A 270 -2.84 -25.47 1.29
CA ALA A 270 -2.66 -26.80 1.85
C ALA A 270 -4.00 -27.56 1.91
N ALA A 271 -3.96 -28.87 1.64
CA ALA A 271 -5.16 -29.72 1.63
C ALA A 271 -5.88 -29.75 2.99
N ASP A 272 -5.13 -29.64 4.09
CA ASP A 272 -5.60 -29.56 5.47
C ASP A 272 -5.59 -28.14 6.04
N GLY A 273 -5.46 -27.13 5.17
CA GLY A 273 -5.40 -25.72 5.56
C GLY A 273 -6.76 -25.13 5.94
N PRO A 274 -6.76 -23.94 6.55
CA PRO A 274 -7.99 -23.26 6.93
C PRO A 274 -8.76 -22.76 5.71
N LYS A 275 -10.07 -22.62 5.83
CA LYS A 275 -10.88 -21.78 4.95
C LYS A 275 -10.45 -20.34 5.14
N GLY A 276 -10.05 -19.65 4.10
CA GLY A 276 -9.57 -18.30 4.29
C GLY A 276 -9.41 -17.48 3.02
N ALA A 277 -9.05 -16.22 3.23
CA ALA A 277 -8.72 -15.29 2.17
C ALA A 277 -7.51 -14.41 2.54
N ALA A 278 -6.70 -14.12 1.55
CA ALA A 278 -5.63 -13.13 1.63
C ALA A 278 -6.08 -11.84 0.95
N VAL A 279 -5.83 -10.70 1.58
CA VAL A 279 -6.02 -9.37 0.97
C VAL A 279 -4.65 -8.82 0.64
N THR A 280 -4.48 -8.30 -0.60
CA THR A 280 -3.18 -7.81 -1.06
C THR A 280 -2.80 -6.49 -0.39
N ASN A 281 -1.54 -6.43 0.05
CA ASN A 281 -0.92 -5.25 0.63
C ASN A 281 0.54 -5.17 0.17
N PRO A 282 0.81 -4.74 -1.09
CA PRO A 282 2.11 -4.87 -1.71
C PRO A 282 3.18 -4.01 -1.02
N ALA A 283 4.23 -4.64 -0.50
CA ALA A 283 5.39 -3.93 0.04
C ALA A 283 6.22 -3.22 -1.05
N SER A 284 6.01 -3.57 -2.31
CA SER A 284 6.55 -2.84 -3.47
C SER A 284 6.11 -1.37 -3.56
N ILE A 285 5.21 -0.94 -2.66
CA ILE A 285 4.89 0.48 -2.44
C ILE A 285 6.13 1.33 -2.12
N GLY A 286 7.17 0.75 -1.51
CA GLY A 286 8.46 1.42 -1.29
C GLY A 286 9.15 1.79 -2.59
N GLY A 287 9.20 0.87 -3.56
CA GLY A 287 9.73 1.12 -4.90
C GLY A 287 8.87 2.10 -5.70
N ALA A 288 7.55 1.98 -5.57
CA ALA A 288 6.62 2.95 -6.17
C ALA A 288 6.84 4.37 -5.63
N GLY A 289 7.16 4.51 -4.33
CA GLY A 289 7.57 5.78 -3.73
C GLY A 289 8.81 6.39 -4.37
N VAL A 290 9.80 5.55 -4.71
CA VAL A 290 10.99 5.99 -5.46
C VAL A 290 10.61 6.50 -6.85
N THR A 291 9.76 5.78 -7.57
CA THR A 291 9.26 6.19 -8.89
C THR A 291 8.55 7.53 -8.81
N LEU A 292 7.63 7.71 -7.85
CA LEU A 292 6.91 8.97 -7.65
C LEU A 292 7.89 10.11 -7.31
N ALA A 293 8.87 9.87 -6.44
CA ALA A 293 9.89 10.85 -6.11
C ALA A 293 10.62 11.34 -7.36
N LEU A 294 11.07 10.42 -8.20
CA LEU A 294 11.80 10.74 -9.42
C LEU A 294 10.95 11.47 -10.48
N GLN A 295 9.66 11.12 -10.60
CA GLN A 295 8.71 11.85 -11.44
C GLN A 295 8.62 13.31 -11.00
N ILE A 296 8.42 13.56 -9.70
CA ILE A 296 8.28 14.91 -9.16
C ILE A 296 9.60 15.70 -9.33
N LEU A 297 10.74 15.09 -9.01
CA LEU A 297 12.06 15.71 -9.16
C LEU A 297 12.41 16.03 -10.61
N SER A 298 11.85 15.29 -11.58
CA SER A 298 11.98 15.59 -13.00
C SER A 298 10.95 16.61 -13.54
N GLY A 299 10.13 17.19 -12.66
CA GLY A 299 9.10 18.18 -13.01
C GLY A 299 7.76 17.60 -13.42
N GLN A 300 7.58 16.28 -13.36
CA GLN A 300 6.30 15.61 -13.63
C GLN A 300 5.51 15.56 -12.32
N LYS A 301 4.43 16.32 -12.21
CA LYS A 301 3.57 16.31 -11.03
C LYS A 301 2.39 15.36 -11.24
N PRO A 302 2.06 14.49 -10.27
CA PRO A 302 0.85 13.69 -10.34
C PRO A 302 -0.39 14.59 -10.33
N ALA A 303 -1.48 14.11 -10.93
CA ALA A 303 -2.76 14.84 -10.99
C ALA A 303 -3.38 15.07 -9.59
N ALA A 304 -3.04 14.22 -8.63
CA ALA A 304 -3.48 14.30 -7.24
C ALA A 304 -2.29 14.12 -6.29
N THR A 305 -2.35 14.73 -5.12
CA THR A 305 -1.35 14.55 -4.06
C THR A 305 -1.51 13.22 -3.31
N THR A 306 -2.66 12.56 -3.47
CA THR A 306 -2.92 11.24 -2.88
C THR A 306 -3.29 10.25 -3.97
N VAL A 307 -2.58 9.12 -4.00
CA VAL A 307 -2.80 7.98 -4.88
C VAL A 307 -2.96 6.74 -4.03
N HIS A 308 -3.99 5.94 -4.31
CA HIS A 308 -4.21 4.67 -3.63
C HIS A 308 -3.93 3.48 -4.55
N VAL A 309 -3.22 2.50 -4.02
CA VAL A 309 -3.11 1.16 -4.62
C VAL A 309 -4.31 0.35 -4.13
N THR A 310 -5.14 -0.10 -5.07
CA THR A 310 -6.36 -0.83 -4.76
C THR A 310 -6.04 -2.26 -4.32
N PRO A 311 -6.49 -2.72 -3.15
CA PRO A 311 -6.30 -4.09 -2.70
C PRO A 311 -7.22 -5.05 -3.45
N GLU A 312 -6.76 -6.30 -3.59
CA GLU A 312 -7.54 -7.43 -4.06
C GLU A 312 -7.74 -8.45 -2.95
N LEU A 313 -8.82 -9.20 -3.03
CA LEU A 313 -9.09 -10.34 -2.14
C LEU A 313 -8.98 -11.64 -2.93
N TRP A 314 -8.16 -12.57 -2.42
CA TRP A 314 -7.93 -13.90 -2.99
C TRP A 314 -8.38 -14.98 -1.99
N SER A 315 -9.48 -15.65 -2.28
CA SER A 315 -10.07 -16.67 -1.40
C SER A 315 -9.72 -18.08 -1.87
N ASN A 316 -9.55 -19.02 -0.92
CA ASN A 316 -9.46 -20.44 -1.26
C ASN A 316 -10.82 -21.16 -1.33
N THR A 317 -11.92 -20.40 -1.25
CA THR A 317 -13.28 -20.96 -1.27
C THR A 317 -13.95 -20.89 -2.64
N ASP A 318 -13.33 -20.23 -3.61
CA ASP A 318 -13.80 -20.14 -4.99
C ASP A 318 -12.64 -20.33 -5.98
N ASP A 319 -12.97 -20.73 -7.21
CA ASP A 319 -11.97 -21.08 -8.22
C ASP A 319 -11.12 -19.89 -8.67
N ALA A 320 -11.71 -18.70 -8.76
CA ALA A 320 -10.99 -17.50 -9.19
C ALA A 320 -9.97 -17.06 -8.13
N GLY A 321 -10.37 -17.06 -6.86
CA GLY A 321 -9.47 -16.78 -5.75
C GLY A 321 -8.35 -17.81 -5.62
N LYS A 322 -8.68 -19.12 -5.73
CA LYS A 322 -7.68 -20.19 -5.75
C LYS A 322 -6.67 -20.04 -6.87
N ALA A 323 -7.11 -19.67 -8.07
CA ALA A 323 -6.21 -19.44 -9.20
C ALA A 323 -5.23 -18.31 -8.89
N LYS A 324 -5.70 -17.20 -8.29
CA LYS A 324 -4.84 -16.08 -7.88
C LYS A 324 -3.86 -16.48 -6.78
N LEU A 325 -4.30 -17.17 -5.73
CA LEU A 325 -3.45 -17.69 -4.67
C LEU A 325 -2.36 -18.60 -5.25
N THR A 326 -2.72 -19.52 -6.15
CA THR A 326 -1.79 -20.47 -6.79
C THR A 326 -0.78 -19.74 -7.69
N ALA A 327 -1.23 -18.77 -8.45
CA ALA A 327 -0.35 -17.98 -9.33
C ALA A 327 0.64 -17.11 -8.54
N ALA A 328 0.22 -16.59 -7.39
CA ALA A 328 1.06 -15.76 -6.52
C ALA A 328 1.99 -16.58 -5.61
N ALA A 329 1.63 -17.83 -5.27
CA ALA A 329 2.37 -18.64 -4.31
C ALA A 329 3.85 -18.81 -4.70
N ASP A 330 4.71 -18.56 -3.72
CA ASP A 330 6.15 -18.65 -3.90
C ASP A 330 6.82 -19.24 -2.66
N PRO A 331 7.11 -20.54 -2.65
CA PRO A 331 7.74 -21.21 -1.51
C PRO A 331 9.21 -20.82 -1.29
N SER A 332 9.83 -20.12 -2.23
CA SER A 332 11.22 -19.64 -2.09
C SER A 332 11.33 -18.37 -1.24
N LEU A 333 10.21 -17.67 -1.00
CA LEU A 333 10.19 -16.47 -0.16
C LEU A 333 10.12 -16.80 1.33
N PRO A 334 10.70 -15.96 2.19
CA PRO A 334 10.46 -16.06 3.64
C PRO A 334 8.96 -16.01 3.95
N LYS A 335 8.49 -16.81 4.91
CA LYS A 335 7.06 -16.90 5.26
C LYS A 335 6.38 -15.56 5.52
N THR A 336 7.11 -14.59 6.07
CA THR A 336 6.62 -13.26 6.43
C THR A 336 6.65 -12.24 5.29
N TRP A 337 7.23 -12.60 4.13
CA TRP A 337 7.28 -11.69 3.00
C TRP A 337 5.95 -11.65 2.26
N PRO A 338 5.50 -10.46 1.81
CA PRO A 338 4.31 -10.34 0.98
C PRO A 338 4.57 -10.90 -0.42
N LEU A 339 3.52 -11.34 -1.08
CA LEU A 339 3.58 -11.83 -2.46
C LEU A 339 3.44 -10.72 -3.51
N GLY A 340 2.92 -9.57 -3.13
CA GLY A 340 2.87 -8.36 -3.96
C GLY A 340 4.25 -7.73 -4.15
N LEU A 341 5.09 -8.35 -5.01
CA LEU A 341 6.50 -7.96 -5.20
C LEU A 341 6.68 -6.84 -6.22
N THR A 342 5.67 -6.54 -7.03
CA THR A 342 5.65 -5.47 -8.04
C THR A 342 4.30 -4.76 -8.03
N ILE A 343 4.28 -3.52 -8.49
CA ILE A 343 3.05 -2.75 -8.77
C ILE A 343 3.13 -2.27 -10.20
N ASP A 344 2.20 -2.70 -11.04
CA ASP A 344 2.14 -2.35 -12.44
C ASP A 344 2.10 -0.83 -12.66
N GLY A 345 2.90 -0.35 -13.59
CA GLY A 345 3.06 1.07 -13.87
C GLY A 345 3.93 1.85 -12.86
N TRP A 346 4.30 1.25 -11.72
CA TRP A 346 5.07 1.90 -10.66
C TRP A 346 6.46 1.31 -10.46
N THR A 347 6.60 -0.01 -10.57
CA THR A 347 7.88 -0.69 -10.33
C THR A 347 8.40 -1.35 -11.60
N THR A 348 9.71 -1.33 -11.80
CA THR A 348 10.36 -1.85 -13.03
C THR A 348 11.48 -2.84 -12.76
N TYR A 349 11.82 -3.09 -11.50
CA TYR A 349 12.77 -4.12 -11.10
C TYR A 349 12.16 -5.53 -11.22
N THR A 350 13.02 -6.52 -11.29
CA THR A 350 12.64 -7.94 -11.27
C THR A 350 12.56 -8.47 -9.84
N LYS A 351 11.87 -9.60 -9.63
CA LYS A 351 11.85 -10.31 -8.34
C LYS A 351 13.26 -10.60 -7.82
N ALA A 352 14.19 -11.01 -8.70
CA ALA A 352 15.56 -11.31 -8.30
C ALA A 352 16.29 -10.06 -7.79
N GLU A 353 16.11 -8.90 -8.43
CA GLU A 353 16.66 -7.62 -7.99
C GLU A 353 16.09 -7.20 -6.63
N LEU A 354 14.80 -7.41 -6.40
CA LEU A 354 14.17 -7.15 -5.10
C LEU A 354 14.75 -8.03 -4.00
N ILE A 355 14.84 -9.35 -4.24
CA ILE A 355 15.36 -10.32 -3.25
C ILE A 355 16.84 -10.06 -2.95
N ALA A 356 17.63 -9.63 -3.93
CA ALA A 356 19.02 -9.24 -3.72
C ALA A 356 19.16 -8.07 -2.74
N CYS A 357 18.14 -7.24 -2.59
CA CYS A 357 18.05 -6.12 -1.66
C CYS A 357 19.24 -5.13 -1.74
N LYS A 358 19.84 -4.99 -2.94
CA LYS A 358 20.97 -4.09 -3.18
C LYS A 358 20.48 -2.73 -3.64
N GLY A 359 21.07 -1.70 -3.05
CA GLY A 359 20.86 -0.30 -3.39
C GLY A 359 21.97 0.26 -4.30
N PRO A 360 21.82 1.49 -4.80
CA PRO A 360 22.86 2.16 -5.55
C PRO A 360 24.15 2.30 -4.71
N GLY A 361 25.24 1.72 -5.20
CA GLY A 361 26.54 1.75 -4.51
C GLY A 361 26.75 0.64 -3.47
N ASP A 362 25.79 -0.24 -3.24
CA ASP A 362 25.99 -1.43 -2.42
C ASP A 362 26.87 -2.45 -3.18
N ALA A 363 27.87 -3.03 -2.49
CA ALA A 363 28.82 -3.99 -3.07
C ALA A 363 28.17 -5.37 -3.37
#